data_867509d86e6f20b7846d15d2d78e6a73
#
_entry.id   867509d86e6f20b7846d15d2d78e6a73
#
_cell.length_a   1.000
_cell.length_b   1.000
_cell.length_c   1.000
_cell.angle_alpha   90.00
_cell.angle_beta   90.00
_cell.angle_gamma   90.00
#
_symmetry.space_group_name_H-M   'P 1'
#
loop_
_entity.id
_entity.type
_entity.pdbx_description
1 polymer ?
#
loop_
_entity_poly.entity_id
_entity_poly.type
_entity_poly.pdbx_seq_one_letter_code
_entity_poly.pdbx_strand_id
1 'polypeptide(L)' 'MGEKQLRDDMIAEVNLYENAVYVVSDGQLKPVDPPPTGFGKQEIIWQNGKPTHSEIKYTQRF' A
#
# COMPACT_ATOMS: atom_id res chain seq x y z
N MET A 1 19.52 10.33 -3.41
CA MET A 1 19.37 9.93 -3.56
C MET A 1 18.45 9.32 -3.66
N GLY A 2 17.88 9.47 -3.77
CA GLY A 2 16.85 8.85 -3.86
C GLY A 2 16.62 8.00 -4.88
N GLU A 3 17.04 7.94 -5.72
CA GLU A 3 16.70 7.20 -6.61
C GLU A 3 16.97 5.90 -6.40
N LYS A 4 17.16 5.55 -5.41
CA LYS A 4 17.36 4.33 -5.21
C LYS A 4 16.26 3.51 -5.13
N GLN A 5 15.08 3.93 -5.10
CA GLN A 5 14.01 3.06 -5.00
C GLN A 5 13.79 2.23 -6.18
N LEU A 6 14.14 2.66 -7.37
CA LEU A 6 13.85 1.90 -8.52
C LEU A 6 15.09 1.57 -9.21
N ARG A 7 15.35 0.33 -9.52
CA ARG A 7 16.53 -0.07 -10.15
C ARG A 7 16.22 -0.64 -11.47
N ASP A 8 17.24 -0.95 -12.28
CA ASP A 8 17.05 -1.55 -13.57
C ASP A 8 16.42 -2.90 -13.48
N ASP A 9 16.52 -3.59 -12.35
CA ASP A 9 15.93 -4.89 -12.16
C ASP A 9 14.50 -4.74 -11.63
N MET A 10 13.95 -3.55 -11.59
CA MET A 10 12.59 -3.29 -11.15
C MET A 10 12.37 -3.70 -9.71
N ILE A 11 13.31 -3.40 -8.86
CA ILE A 11 13.19 -3.65 -7.43
C ILE A 11 13.05 -2.33 -6.72
N ALA A 12 12.18 -2.27 -5.73
CA ALA A 12 12.02 -1.10 -4.89
C ALA A 12 12.34 -1.46 -3.45
N GLU A 13 12.73 -0.49 -2.64
CA GLU A 13 13.04 -0.69 -1.24
C GLU A 13 12.02 0.01 -0.39
N VAL A 14 11.65 -0.57 0.74
CA VAL A 14 10.71 0.04 1.66
C VAL A 14 11.35 0.12 3.04
N ASN A 15 10.86 1.06 3.85
CA ASN A 15 11.34 1.25 5.20
C ASN A 15 10.61 0.28 6.12
N LEU A 16 11.32 -0.70 6.66
CA LEU A 16 10.67 -1.69 7.49
C LEU A 16 10.39 -1.21 8.90
N TYR A 17 10.82 -0.01 9.27
CA TYR A 17 10.48 0.54 10.56
C TYR A 17 9.06 1.12 10.57
N GLU A 18 8.43 1.27 9.42
CA GLU A 18 7.09 1.78 9.35
C GLU A 18 6.10 0.65 9.23
N ASN A 19 4.97 0.75 9.90
CA ASN A 19 3.88 -0.21 9.73
C ASN A 19 3.03 0.29 8.59
N ALA A 20 3.06 -0.42 7.49
CA ALA A 20 2.44 0.10 6.27
C ALA A 20 2.01 -1.03 5.34
N VAL A 21 1.13 -0.70 4.42
CA VAL A 21 0.73 -1.60 3.36
C VAL A 21 1.05 -0.93 2.04
N TYR A 22 1.66 -1.66 1.15
CA TYR A 22 1.98 -1.14 -0.18
C TYR A 22 1.35 -2.02 -1.22
N VAL A 23 1.04 -1.46 -2.37
CA VAL A 23 0.63 -2.24 -3.53
C VAL A 23 1.62 -2.00 -4.65
N VAL A 24 1.81 -3.02 -5.47
CA VAL A 24 2.67 -2.90 -6.64
C VAL A 24 1.77 -3.06 -7.86
N SER A 25 1.79 -2.09 -8.74
CA SER A 25 0.95 -2.09 -9.90
C SER A 25 1.62 -1.30 -11.01
N ASP A 26 1.66 -1.87 -12.20
CA ASP A 26 2.21 -1.19 -13.38
C ASP A 26 3.64 -0.70 -13.14
N GLY A 27 4.44 -1.52 -12.47
CA GLY A 27 5.84 -1.17 -12.23
C GLY A 27 6.05 -0.12 -11.17
N GLN A 28 5.02 0.19 -10.37
CA GLN A 28 5.12 1.23 -9.35
C GLN A 28 4.76 0.68 -7.99
N LEU A 29 5.45 1.18 -6.96
CA LEU A 29 5.15 0.86 -5.59
C LEU A 29 4.37 2.04 -5.02
N LYS A 30 3.18 1.77 -4.48
CA LYS A 30 2.32 2.83 -3.96
C LYS A 30 1.91 2.51 -2.54
N PRO A 31 2.01 3.47 -1.62
CA PRO A 31 1.54 3.22 -0.27
C PRO A 31 0.02 3.27 -0.21
N VAL A 32 -0.55 2.49 0.68
CA VAL A 32 -1.99 2.48 0.90
C VAL A 32 -2.24 3.21 2.21
N ASP A 33 -3.20 4.13 2.22
CA ASP A 33 -3.48 4.92 3.42
C ASP A 33 -3.97 4.02 4.54
N PRO A 34 -3.48 4.20 5.75
CA PRO A 34 -3.94 3.38 6.86
C PRO A 34 -5.29 3.87 7.37
N PRO A 35 -5.99 3.08 8.19
CA PRO A 35 -7.21 3.58 8.83
C PRO A 35 -6.87 4.78 9.70
N PRO A 36 -7.66 5.85 9.66
CA PRO A 36 -7.32 7.07 10.38
C PRO A 36 -7.17 6.90 11.88
N THR A 37 -7.88 5.96 12.48
CA THR A 37 -7.78 5.76 13.91
C THR A 37 -6.74 4.74 14.28
N GLY A 38 -6.12 4.10 13.31
CA GLY A 38 -5.20 3.01 13.59
C GLY A 38 -5.88 1.66 13.77
N PHE A 39 -7.20 1.62 13.73
CA PHE A 39 -7.96 0.38 13.85
C PHE A 39 -8.92 0.26 12.70
N GLY A 40 -9.13 -0.93 12.21
CA GLY A 40 -10.10 -1.13 11.16
C GLY A 40 -9.64 -2.20 10.19
N LYS A 41 -10.28 -2.22 9.04
CA LYS A 41 -9.98 -3.17 8.01
C LYS A 41 -9.77 -2.45 6.71
N GLN A 42 -8.93 -3.01 5.87
CA GLN A 42 -8.76 -2.50 4.51
C GLN A 42 -9.07 -3.62 3.55
N GLU A 43 -9.77 -3.29 2.48
CA GLU A 43 -10.04 -4.24 1.41
C GLU A 43 -9.38 -3.74 0.15
N ILE A 44 -8.69 -4.59 -0.55
CA ILE A 44 -8.04 -4.24 -1.80
C ILE A 44 -8.87 -4.84 -2.93
N ILE A 45 -9.30 -4.01 -3.84
CA ILE A 45 -10.14 -4.41 -4.94
C ILE A 45 -9.27 -4.62 -6.16
N TRP A 46 -9.41 -5.78 -6.79
CA TRP A 46 -8.62 -6.14 -7.95
C TRP A 46 -9.50 -6.15 -9.19
N GLN A 47 -8.96 -5.69 -10.28
CA GLN A 47 -9.63 -5.76 -11.58
C GLN A 47 -8.59 -6.02 -12.64
N ASN A 48 -8.90 -6.96 -13.52
CA ASN A 48 -8.01 -7.29 -14.62
C ASN A 48 -6.61 -7.66 -14.15
N GLY A 49 -6.53 -8.37 -13.06
CA GLY A 49 -5.24 -8.88 -12.58
C GLY A 49 -4.40 -7.89 -11.82
N LYS A 50 -4.94 -6.73 -11.46
CA LYS A 50 -4.14 -5.77 -10.70
C LYS A 50 -4.99 -5.05 -9.66
N PRO A 51 -4.38 -4.58 -8.58
CA PRO A 51 -5.12 -3.83 -7.58
C PRO A 51 -5.45 -2.44 -8.12
N THR A 52 -6.68 -2.01 -7.93
CA THR A 52 -7.14 -0.75 -8.48
C THR A 52 -7.44 0.27 -7.42
N HIS A 53 -7.99 -0.15 -6.27
CA HIS A 53 -8.26 0.80 -5.20
C HIS A 53 -8.44 0.05 -3.89
N SER A 54 -8.51 0.79 -2.80
CA SER A 54 -8.73 0.20 -1.50
C SER A 54 -9.92 0.86 -0.84
N GLU A 55 -10.57 0.12 0.04
CA GLU A 55 -11.65 0.64 0.85
C GLU A 55 -11.29 0.41 2.30
N ILE A 56 -11.59 1.37 3.16
CA ILE A 56 -11.26 1.28 4.56
C ILE A 56 -12.54 1.27 5.37
N LYS A 57 -12.64 0.32 6.31
CA LYS A 57 -13.76 0.24 7.21
C LYS A 57 -13.21 0.32 8.61
N TYR A 58 -13.79 1.18 9.44
CA TYR A 58 -13.29 1.33 10.77
C TYR A 58 -14.15 0.62 11.75
N THR A 59 -13.57 0.20 12.86
CA THR A 59 -14.34 -0.29 13.99
C THR A 59 -14.82 0.89 14.80
N GLN A 60 -16.12 0.93 15.09
CA GLN A 60 -16.65 1.97 15.92
C GLN A 60 -17.00 1.36 17.25
N ARG A 61 -16.54 1.93 18.35
CA ARG A 61 -16.79 1.39 19.65
C ARG A 61 -17.79 2.22 20.38
N PHE A 62 -18.59 1.63 21.20
CA PHE A 62 -19.65 2.31 21.91
C PHE A 62 -19.39 2.26 23.38
#